data_9a302b9df62cd3b0d14dd480698cc6f8
#
_entry.id   9a302b9df62cd3b0d14dd480698cc6f8
#
_cell.length_a   1.000
_cell.length_b   1.000
_cell.length_c   1.000
_cell.angle_alpha   90.00
_cell.angle_beta   90.00
_cell.angle_gamma   90.00
#
_symmetry.space_group_name_H-M   'P 1'
#
loop_
_entity.id
_entity.type
_entity.pdbx_description
1 polymer ?
#
loop_
_entity_poly.entity_id
_entity_poly.type
_entity_poly.pdbx_seq_one_letter_code
_entity_poly.pdbx_strand_id
1 'polypeptide(L)'
;VNEIFDPDRVDGIYNQDASARAAAIALDRGTNYGVVRLELLEHLYEKLYVQNLRNPDESKWPARILTNRTLLSASQSADSKVVLKLGLQNANTTVAEELEVDYVFTATGYRRNAHEELLSDLKPLLPESPVNTERLPVSRDYQVQYDGRKIDRNQTGIWLQGCNEETHGVSPPLLSTKNQ
;
A
#
# COMPACT_ATOMS: atom_id res chain seq x y z
N VAL A 1 6.12 -16.45 2.01
CA VAL A 1 4.84 -15.84 2.46
C VAL A 1 4.70 -15.99 3.97
N ASN A 2 4.85 -17.19 4.54
CA ASN A 2 4.66 -17.42 5.99
C ASN A 2 5.63 -16.63 6.87
N GLU A 3 6.87 -16.44 6.44
CA GLU A 3 7.88 -15.66 7.19
C GLU A 3 7.50 -14.18 7.36
N ILE A 4 6.81 -13.60 6.39
CA ILE A 4 6.41 -12.17 6.45
C ILE A 4 5.29 -11.96 7.46
N PHE A 5 4.41 -12.95 7.61
CA PHE A 5 3.27 -12.91 8.53
C PHE A 5 3.56 -13.57 9.88
N ASP A 6 4.82 -13.83 10.18
CA ASP A 6 5.24 -14.39 11.47
C ASP A 6 5.19 -13.29 12.55
N PRO A 7 4.40 -13.47 13.62
CA PRO A 7 4.33 -12.50 14.72
C PRO A 7 5.69 -12.25 15.40
N ASP A 8 6.56 -13.26 15.43
CA ASP A 8 7.89 -13.17 16.07
C ASP A 8 8.83 -12.22 15.30
N ARG A 9 8.53 -11.95 14.04
CA ARG A 9 9.29 -11.01 13.21
C ARG A 9 9.10 -9.54 13.62
N VAL A 10 8.00 -9.22 14.29
CA VAL A 10 7.65 -7.83 14.65
C VAL A 10 8.75 -7.18 15.50
N ASP A 11 9.35 -7.91 16.44
CA ASP A 11 10.46 -7.39 17.25
C ASP A 11 11.68 -7.04 16.40
N GLY A 12 12.00 -7.89 15.43
CA GLY A 12 13.09 -7.63 14.49
C GLY A 12 12.88 -6.38 13.64
N ILE A 13 11.67 -6.14 13.20
CA ILE A 13 11.32 -4.94 12.39
C ILE A 13 11.27 -3.69 13.27
N TYR A 14 10.60 -3.77 14.43
CA TYR A 14 10.42 -2.62 15.32
C TYR A 14 11.75 -2.05 15.83
N ASN A 15 12.70 -2.91 16.18
CA ASN A 15 13.99 -2.51 16.74
C ASN A 15 15.01 -2.00 15.70
N GLN A 16 14.72 -2.08 14.40
CA GLN A 16 15.57 -1.50 13.37
C GLN A 16 15.53 0.03 13.39
N ASP A 17 16.59 0.66 12.90
CA ASP A 17 16.54 2.08 12.57
C ASP A 17 15.52 2.35 11.45
N ALA A 18 15.06 3.60 11.35
CA ALA A 18 13.97 3.96 10.43
C ALA A 18 14.29 3.66 8.97
N SER A 19 15.56 3.78 8.56
CA SER A 19 15.96 3.57 7.15
C SER A 19 16.03 2.10 6.80
N ALA A 20 16.60 1.27 7.66
CA ALA A 20 16.66 -0.19 7.50
C ALA A 20 15.24 -0.79 7.51
N ARG A 21 14.41 -0.34 8.43
CA ARG A 21 13.00 -0.75 8.52
C ARG A 21 12.22 -0.40 7.24
N ALA A 22 12.35 0.82 6.73
CA ALA A 22 11.71 1.23 5.48
C ALA A 22 12.16 0.38 4.29
N ALA A 23 13.44 0.03 4.20
CA ALA A 23 13.97 -0.84 3.16
C ALA A 23 13.41 -2.28 3.28
N ALA A 24 13.34 -2.84 4.49
CA ALA A 24 12.78 -4.17 4.73
C ALA A 24 11.28 -4.22 4.35
N ILE A 25 10.50 -3.22 4.74
CA ILE A 25 9.08 -3.13 4.40
C ILE A 25 8.88 -2.97 2.88
N ALA A 26 9.71 -2.19 2.22
CA ALA A 26 9.66 -2.03 0.77
C ALA A 26 9.93 -3.35 0.03
N LEU A 27 10.86 -4.16 0.52
CA LEU A 27 11.14 -5.49 -0.03
C LEU A 27 9.94 -6.44 0.11
N ASP A 28 9.26 -6.40 1.27
CA ASP A 28 8.11 -7.25 1.56
C ASP A 28 6.83 -6.85 0.79
N ARG A 29 6.80 -5.64 0.26
CA ARG A 29 5.61 -5.05 -0.35
C ARG A 29 5.02 -5.88 -1.50
N GLY A 30 5.88 -6.46 -2.34
CA GLY A 30 5.46 -7.32 -3.43
C GLY A 30 4.71 -8.56 -2.96
N THR A 31 5.13 -9.14 -1.84
CA THR A 31 4.50 -10.33 -1.25
C THR A 31 3.19 -9.98 -0.54
N ASN A 32 3.11 -8.78 0.08
CA ASN A 32 1.94 -8.39 0.87
C ASN A 32 0.77 -7.90 0.02
N TYR A 33 1.07 -7.18 -1.05
CA TYR A 33 0.05 -6.48 -1.86
C TYR A 33 -0.10 -7.04 -3.26
N GLY A 34 0.80 -7.94 -3.68
CA GLY A 34 0.80 -8.56 -4.99
C GLY A 34 0.28 -10.01 -5.01
N VAL A 35 -0.29 -10.50 -3.90
CA VAL A 35 -0.77 -11.90 -3.83
C VAL A 35 -2.03 -12.08 -4.66
N VAL A 36 -1.94 -12.96 -5.64
CA VAL A 36 -3.05 -13.36 -6.52
C VAL A 36 -3.20 -14.88 -6.43
N ARG A 37 -4.43 -15.38 -6.51
CA ARG A 37 -4.67 -16.82 -6.58
C ARG A 37 -4.03 -17.41 -7.82
N LEU A 38 -3.39 -18.57 -7.68
CA LEU A 38 -2.67 -19.22 -8.77
C LEU A 38 -3.56 -19.45 -9.99
N GLU A 39 -4.78 -19.93 -9.78
CA GLU A 39 -5.74 -20.21 -10.87
C GLU A 39 -6.09 -18.94 -11.66
N LEU A 40 -6.21 -17.79 -10.97
CA LEU A 40 -6.45 -16.52 -11.67
C LEU A 40 -5.24 -16.10 -12.49
N LEU A 41 -4.03 -16.29 -11.95
CA LEU A 41 -2.79 -15.98 -12.64
C LEU A 41 -2.63 -16.85 -13.89
N GLU A 42 -2.83 -18.16 -13.76
CA GLU A 42 -2.81 -19.12 -14.89
C GLU A 42 -3.82 -18.72 -15.97
N HIS A 43 -5.05 -18.39 -15.58
CA HIS A 43 -6.09 -17.95 -16.51
C HIS A 43 -5.70 -16.65 -17.25
N LEU A 44 -5.09 -15.68 -16.58
CA LEU A 44 -4.59 -14.45 -17.22
C LEU A 44 -3.49 -14.76 -18.23
N TYR A 45 -2.52 -15.60 -17.86
CA TYR A 45 -1.45 -16.02 -18.77
C TYR A 45 -2.00 -16.78 -19.99
N GLU A 46 -2.95 -17.69 -19.80
CA GLU A 46 -3.60 -18.39 -20.90
C GLU A 46 -4.28 -17.41 -21.86
N LYS A 47 -5.06 -16.45 -21.34
CA LYS A 47 -5.72 -15.43 -22.16
C LYS A 47 -4.71 -14.62 -23.00
N LEU A 48 -3.66 -14.13 -22.36
CA LEU A 48 -2.63 -13.35 -23.04
C LEU A 48 -1.89 -14.20 -24.11
N TYR A 49 -1.57 -15.43 -23.78
CA TYR A 49 -0.91 -16.36 -24.71
C TYR A 49 -1.78 -16.67 -25.94
N VAL A 50 -3.05 -17.00 -25.75
CA VAL A 50 -3.99 -17.30 -26.84
C VAL A 50 -4.18 -16.08 -27.76
N GLN A 51 -4.24 -14.87 -27.21
CA GLN A 51 -4.31 -13.65 -28.02
C GLN A 51 -3.09 -13.50 -28.92
N ASN A 52 -1.88 -13.72 -28.36
CA ASN A 52 -0.63 -13.64 -29.11
C ASN A 52 -0.57 -14.67 -30.24
N LEU A 53 -1.04 -15.89 -29.99
CA LEU A 53 -1.11 -16.92 -31.05
C LEU A 53 -2.07 -16.53 -32.18
N ARG A 54 -3.20 -15.88 -31.85
CA ARG A 54 -4.20 -15.48 -32.86
C ARG A 54 -3.78 -14.26 -33.64
N ASN A 55 -3.12 -13.30 -33.00
CA ASN A 55 -2.66 -12.08 -33.61
C ASN A 55 -1.39 -11.57 -32.90
N PRO A 56 -0.22 -11.56 -33.57
CA PRO A 56 1.01 -11.04 -32.99
C PRO A 56 0.99 -9.53 -32.71
N ASP A 57 0.06 -8.78 -33.32
CA ASP A 57 -0.09 -7.34 -33.13
C ASP A 57 -0.84 -7.06 -31.81
N GLU A 58 -0.08 -6.71 -30.78
CA GLU A 58 -0.60 -6.44 -29.43
C GLU A 58 -1.62 -5.29 -29.42
N SER A 59 -1.55 -4.33 -30.35
CA SER A 59 -2.49 -3.22 -30.41
C SER A 59 -3.93 -3.67 -30.67
N LYS A 60 -4.11 -4.86 -31.22
CA LYS A 60 -5.40 -5.47 -31.56
C LYS A 60 -5.92 -6.46 -30.51
N TRP A 61 -5.20 -6.63 -29.41
CA TRP A 61 -5.61 -7.55 -28.38
C TRP A 61 -6.79 -7.00 -27.57
N PRO A 62 -7.80 -7.81 -27.27
CA PRO A 62 -8.92 -7.43 -26.41
C PRO A 62 -8.52 -7.18 -24.95
N ALA A 63 -7.39 -7.71 -24.48
CA ALA A 63 -6.85 -7.48 -23.15
C ALA A 63 -5.36 -7.23 -23.18
N ARG A 64 -4.88 -6.19 -22.49
CA ARG A 64 -3.47 -5.83 -22.41
C ARG A 64 -3.10 -5.40 -21.01
N ILE A 65 -1.85 -5.65 -20.62
CA ILE A 65 -1.26 -5.16 -19.38
C ILE A 65 -0.25 -4.06 -19.74
N LEU A 66 -0.61 -2.82 -19.48
CA LEU A 66 0.23 -1.66 -19.77
C LEU A 66 1.08 -1.33 -18.54
N THR A 67 2.31 -1.85 -18.50
CA THR A 67 3.25 -1.64 -17.40
C THR A 67 3.95 -0.29 -17.48
N ASN A 68 4.51 0.19 -16.35
CA ASN A 68 5.30 1.42 -16.27
C ASN A 68 4.56 2.69 -16.75
N ARG A 69 3.24 2.75 -16.57
CA ARG A 69 2.44 3.93 -16.86
C ARG A 69 1.99 4.61 -15.60
N THR A 70 2.07 5.94 -15.61
CA THR A 70 1.52 6.80 -14.58
C THR A 70 0.37 7.60 -15.18
N LEU A 71 -0.77 7.64 -14.52
CA LEU A 71 -1.88 8.49 -14.92
C LEU A 71 -1.50 9.95 -14.67
N LEU A 72 -1.41 10.76 -15.71
CA LEU A 72 -1.09 12.18 -15.65
C LEU A 72 -2.35 13.04 -15.54
N SER A 73 -3.37 12.71 -16.34
CA SER A 73 -4.68 13.38 -16.30
C SER A 73 -5.77 12.48 -16.88
N ALA A 74 -7.01 12.78 -16.52
CA ALA A 74 -8.20 12.22 -17.11
C ALA A 74 -9.15 13.36 -17.47
N SER A 75 -9.75 13.30 -18.67
CA SER A 75 -10.71 14.28 -19.17
C SER A 75 -11.85 13.59 -19.90
N GLN A 76 -12.96 14.27 -20.06
CA GLN A 76 -14.08 13.75 -20.84
C GLN A 76 -13.95 14.18 -22.31
N SER A 77 -14.13 13.25 -23.22
CA SER A 77 -14.24 13.48 -24.68
C SER A 77 -15.62 14.03 -25.04
N ALA A 78 -15.74 14.60 -26.25
CA ALA A 78 -17.00 15.06 -26.80
C ALA A 78 -18.07 13.94 -26.90
N ASP A 79 -17.62 12.69 -27.09
CA ASP A 79 -18.48 11.49 -27.20
C ASP A 79 -18.76 10.83 -25.85
N SER A 80 -18.63 11.56 -24.74
CA SER A 80 -18.83 11.09 -23.36
C SER A 80 -17.89 9.96 -22.92
N LYS A 81 -16.81 9.72 -23.65
CA LYS A 81 -15.75 8.79 -23.25
C LYS A 81 -14.73 9.45 -22.34
N VAL A 82 -13.89 8.65 -21.72
CA VAL A 82 -12.79 9.15 -20.88
C VAL A 82 -11.48 9.07 -21.65
N VAL A 83 -10.79 10.20 -21.77
CA VAL A 83 -9.45 10.30 -22.33
C VAL A 83 -8.45 10.30 -21.18
N LEU A 84 -7.63 9.25 -21.12
CA LEU A 84 -6.54 9.11 -20.15
C LEU A 84 -5.24 9.56 -20.81
N LYS A 85 -4.54 10.47 -20.17
CA LYS A 85 -3.16 10.81 -20.52
C LYS A 85 -2.22 10.05 -19.61
N LEU A 86 -1.44 9.14 -20.17
CA LEU A 86 -0.55 8.25 -19.47
C LEU A 86 0.89 8.66 -19.74
N GLY A 87 1.71 8.70 -18.69
CA GLY A 87 3.15 8.87 -18.80
C GLY A 87 3.84 7.51 -18.78
N LEU A 88 4.46 7.12 -19.88
CA LEU A 88 5.33 5.96 -19.92
C LEU A 88 6.70 6.34 -19.34
N GLN A 89 7.06 5.74 -18.22
CA GLN A 89 8.37 5.93 -17.61
C GLN A 89 9.39 4.98 -18.23
N ASN A 90 10.24 5.51 -19.07
CA ASN A 90 11.48 4.87 -19.48
C ASN A 90 12.65 5.48 -18.68
N ALA A 91 13.78 4.78 -18.59
CA ALA A 91 14.90 5.11 -17.68
C ALA A 91 15.34 6.60 -17.65
N ASN A 92 15.07 7.38 -18.72
CA ASN A 92 15.51 8.78 -18.83
C ASN A 92 14.46 9.73 -19.44
N THR A 93 13.29 9.26 -19.84
CA THR A 93 12.28 10.09 -20.51
C THR A 93 10.87 9.64 -20.17
N THR A 94 9.97 10.61 -19.98
CA THR A 94 8.53 10.34 -19.88
C THR A 94 7.89 10.67 -21.23
N VAL A 95 7.37 9.65 -21.92
CA VAL A 95 6.60 9.82 -23.15
C VAL A 95 5.12 9.79 -22.80
N ALA A 96 4.36 10.79 -23.25
CA ALA A 96 2.93 10.82 -23.04
C ALA A 96 2.21 9.98 -24.09
N GLU A 97 1.30 9.10 -23.62
CA GLU A 97 0.36 8.33 -24.43
C GLU A 97 -1.07 8.80 -24.11
N GLU A 98 -1.96 8.77 -25.08
CA GLU A 98 -3.39 9.00 -24.86
C GLU A 98 -4.17 7.72 -25.13
N LEU A 99 -5.09 7.41 -24.24
CA LEU A 99 -5.96 6.24 -24.33
C LEU A 99 -7.41 6.70 -24.10
N GLU A 100 -8.27 6.48 -25.09
CA GLU A 100 -9.70 6.71 -24.96
C GLU A 100 -10.41 5.43 -24.53
N VAL A 101 -11.23 5.50 -23.48
CA VAL A 101 -11.94 4.36 -22.89
C VAL A 101 -13.36 4.74 -22.50
N ASP A 102 -14.23 3.74 -22.42
CA ASP A 102 -15.62 3.94 -21.99
C ASP A 102 -15.73 4.02 -20.45
N TYR A 103 -14.92 3.24 -19.71
CA TYR A 103 -14.94 3.16 -18.26
C TYR A 103 -13.54 3.09 -17.69
N VAL A 104 -13.37 3.63 -16.50
CA VAL A 104 -12.13 3.53 -15.70
C VAL A 104 -12.46 3.00 -14.31
N PHE A 105 -11.82 1.92 -13.93
CA PHE A 105 -11.92 1.36 -12.59
C PHE A 105 -10.59 1.54 -11.86
N THR A 106 -10.61 2.24 -10.74
CA THR A 106 -9.42 2.46 -9.93
C THR A 106 -9.29 1.35 -8.88
N ALA A 107 -8.21 0.58 -8.96
CA ALA A 107 -7.88 -0.49 -8.02
C ALA A 107 -6.53 -0.21 -7.33
N THR A 108 -6.35 1.01 -6.84
CA THR A 108 -5.09 1.54 -6.32
C THR A 108 -4.82 1.18 -4.85
N GLY A 109 -5.70 0.39 -4.24
CA GLY A 109 -5.61 0.02 -2.82
C GLY A 109 -6.18 1.08 -1.89
N TYR A 110 -5.85 0.96 -0.60
CA TYR A 110 -6.37 1.82 0.46
C TYR A 110 -5.25 2.59 1.15
N ARG A 111 -5.55 3.81 1.56
CA ARG A 111 -4.72 4.53 2.53
C ARG A 111 -5.13 4.11 3.94
N ARG A 112 -4.17 3.66 4.73
CA ARG A 112 -4.42 3.21 6.11
C ARG A 112 -4.09 4.30 7.12
N ASN A 113 -4.56 5.51 6.88
CA ASN A 113 -4.27 6.69 7.68
C ASN A 113 -5.52 7.34 8.32
N ALA A 114 -6.69 6.71 8.24
CA ALA A 114 -7.92 7.24 8.84
C ALA A 114 -7.80 7.50 10.35
N HIS A 115 -6.94 6.74 11.05
CA HIS A 115 -6.64 6.94 12.47
C HIS A 115 -5.94 8.28 12.75
N GLU A 116 -5.16 8.81 11.82
CA GLU A 116 -4.46 10.09 11.96
C GLU A 116 -5.46 11.26 11.94
N GLU A 117 -6.49 11.17 11.10
CA GLU A 117 -7.58 12.13 11.03
C GLU A 117 -8.51 12.00 12.23
N LEU A 118 -8.95 10.78 12.55
CA LEU A 118 -9.85 10.48 13.67
C LEU A 118 -9.25 10.90 15.01
N LEU A 119 -7.95 10.75 15.19
CA LEU A 119 -7.24 11.05 16.44
C LEU A 119 -6.45 12.37 16.37
N SER A 120 -6.78 13.25 15.43
CA SER A 120 -6.09 14.55 15.26
C SER A 120 -6.10 15.41 16.53
N ASP A 121 -7.17 15.34 17.33
CA ASP A 121 -7.32 16.07 18.59
C ASP A 121 -6.35 15.61 19.69
N LEU A 122 -5.70 14.47 19.52
CA LEU A 122 -4.66 13.98 20.45
C LEU A 122 -3.29 14.64 20.22
N LYS A 123 -3.06 15.32 19.10
CA LYS A 123 -1.77 15.93 18.76
C LYS A 123 -1.18 16.77 19.89
N PRO A 124 -1.94 17.62 20.62
CA PRO A 124 -1.42 18.40 21.73
C PRO A 124 -0.93 17.57 22.93
N LEU A 125 -1.33 16.30 23.02
CA LEU A 125 -0.99 15.38 24.11
C LEU A 125 0.22 14.50 23.79
N LEU A 126 0.71 14.55 22.56
CA LEU A 126 1.85 13.75 22.12
C LEU A 126 3.17 14.35 22.64
N PRO A 127 4.25 13.55 22.70
CA PRO A 127 5.58 14.04 22.98
C PRO A 127 6.03 15.02 21.88
N GLU A 128 6.82 16.02 22.27
CA GLU A 128 7.47 16.88 21.30
C GLU A 128 8.47 16.04 20.48
N SER A 129 8.29 16.02 19.17
CA SER A 129 9.21 15.35 18.26
C SER A 129 10.00 16.38 17.46
N PRO A 130 11.32 16.22 17.32
CA PRO A 130 12.13 17.09 16.47
C PRO A 130 11.85 16.89 14.98
N VAL A 131 11.20 15.80 14.63
CA VAL A 131 10.73 15.51 13.27
C VAL A 131 9.23 15.77 13.26
N ASN A 132 8.80 16.71 12.43
CA ASN A 132 7.38 17.01 12.21
C ASN A 132 6.72 15.83 11.46
N THR A 133 6.47 14.76 12.19
CA THR A 133 5.74 13.60 11.68
C THR A 133 4.27 13.84 11.95
N GLU A 134 3.45 13.80 10.89
CA GLU A 134 1.99 13.86 11.03
C GLU A 134 1.43 12.62 11.75
N ARG A 135 2.30 11.64 12.04
CA ARG A 135 1.94 10.32 12.54
C ARG A 135 1.94 10.24 14.05
N LEU A 136 1.05 9.40 14.55
CA LEU A 136 0.98 9.08 15.96
C LEU A 136 2.16 8.16 16.36
N PRO A 137 3.00 8.54 17.33
CA PRO A 137 4.05 7.67 17.84
C PRO A 137 3.44 6.49 18.59
N VAL A 138 3.91 5.27 18.28
CA VAL A 138 3.37 4.03 18.82
C VAL A 138 4.47 3.23 19.49
N SER A 139 4.20 2.69 20.69
CA SER A 139 5.10 1.77 21.38
C SER A 139 5.11 0.39 20.71
N ARG A 140 6.06 -0.47 21.13
CA ARG A 140 6.12 -1.87 20.66
C ARG A 140 4.80 -2.62 20.89
N ASP A 141 4.05 -2.27 21.94
CA ASP A 141 2.76 -2.88 22.28
C ASP A 141 1.58 -2.21 21.60
N TYR A 142 1.83 -1.49 20.50
CA TYR A 142 0.81 -0.78 19.71
C TYR A 142 0.09 0.36 20.44
N GLN A 143 0.52 0.74 21.63
CA GLN A 143 -0.06 1.85 22.39
C GLN A 143 0.45 3.19 21.86
N VAL A 144 -0.45 4.15 21.63
CA VAL A 144 -0.10 5.54 21.32
C VAL A 144 0.72 6.13 22.48
N GLN A 145 1.86 6.73 22.16
CA GLN A 145 2.73 7.34 23.15
C GLN A 145 2.30 8.79 23.41
N TYR A 146 2.00 9.08 24.66
CA TYR A 146 1.69 10.41 25.13
C TYR A 146 2.87 11.04 25.88
N ASP A 147 2.86 12.38 25.99
CA ASP A 147 3.74 13.09 26.93
C ASP A 147 3.34 12.72 28.36
N GLY A 148 4.23 12.02 29.08
CA GLY A 148 3.97 11.57 30.45
C GLY A 148 3.72 12.70 31.46
N ARG A 149 4.01 13.96 31.10
CA ARG A 149 3.66 15.15 31.91
C ARG A 149 2.19 15.53 31.75
N LYS A 150 1.53 15.09 30.68
CA LYS A 150 0.16 15.47 30.33
C LYS A 150 -0.84 14.35 30.60
N ILE A 151 -0.43 13.10 30.43
CA ILE A 151 -1.32 11.92 30.59
C ILE A 151 -0.58 10.81 31.32
N ASP A 152 -1.23 10.22 32.32
CA ASP A 152 -0.79 9.01 32.98
C ASP A 152 -1.12 7.78 32.11
N ARG A 153 -0.08 7.13 31.61
CA ARG A 153 -0.17 5.95 30.74
C ARG A 153 -0.80 4.73 31.43
N ASN A 154 -0.84 4.69 32.75
CA ASN A 154 -1.41 3.56 33.49
C ASN A 154 -2.93 3.66 33.64
N GLN A 155 -3.50 4.85 33.42
CA GLN A 155 -4.93 5.07 33.59
C GLN A 155 -5.70 5.10 32.27
N THR A 156 -5.03 5.37 31.14
CA THR A 156 -5.68 5.47 29.83
C THR A 156 -4.74 5.10 28.71
N GLY A 157 -5.28 4.59 27.62
CA GLY A 157 -4.51 4.24 26.43
C GLY A 157 -5.37 4.04 25.20
N ILE A 158 -4.75 4.27 24.04
CA ILE A 158 -5.30 3.93 22.73
C ILE A 158 -4.30 3.00 22.07
N TRP A 159 -4.77 1.88 21.55
CA TRP A 159 -3.97 0.89 20.83
C TRP A 159 -4.36 0.88 19.37
N LEU A 160 -3.38 1.01 18.49
CA LEU A 160 -3.59 1.03 17.05
C LEU A 160 -3.24 -0.34 16.45
N GLN A 161 -4.23 -1.00 15.86
CA GLN A 161 -4.06 -2.30 15.22
C GLN A 161 -4.25 -2.19 13.71
N GLY A 162 -3.34 -2.82 12.93
CA GLY A 162 -3.45 -2.90 11.48
C GLY A 162 -3.11 -1.62 10.69
N CYS A 163 -2.66 -0.56 11.36
CA CYS A 163 -2.27 0.71 10.74
C CYS A 163 -0.82 1.13 11.03
N ASN A 164 -0.02 0.26 11.66
CA ASN A 164 1.35 0.53 12.09
C ASN A 164 2.40 -0.19 11.23
N GLU A 165 2.13 -0.42 9.95
CA GLU A 165 3.03 -1.16 9.06
C GLU A 165 4.45 -0.58 9.06
N GLU A 166 4.60 0.74 9.11
CA GLU A 166 5.90 1.39 9.06
C GLU A 166 6.77 1.21 10.31
N THR A 167 6.17 0.85 11.43
CA THR A 167 6.88 0.61 12.69
C THR A 167 6.98 -0.87 13.04
N HIS A 168 5.95 -1.63 12.75
CA HIS A 168 5.81 -3.04 13.17
C HIS A 168 5.91 -4.02 11.99
N GLY A 169 6.04 -3.51 10.76
CA GLY A 169 5.93 -4.33 9.57
C GLY A 169 4.48 -4.75 9.31
N VAL A 170 4.31 -5.77 8.48
CA VAL A 170 2.99 -6.30 8.18
C VAL A 170 2.43 -6.99 9.39
N SER A 171 1.43 -6.38 10.00
CA SER A 171 0.66 -7.06 11.05
C SER A 171 -0.15 -8.19 10.42
N PRO A 172 -0.04 -9.42 10.94
CA PRO A 172 -0.93 -10.48 10.52
C PRO A 172 -2.38 -10.04 10.76
N PRO A 173 -3.31 -10.37 9.88
CA PRO A 173 -4.71 -10.16 10.18
C PRO A 173 -5.04 -10.86 11.49
N LEU A 174 -5.86 -10.24 12.32
CA LEU A 174 -6.28 -10.63 13.69
C LEU A 174 -6.89 -12.05 13.84
N LEU A 175 -6.56 -13.00 12.99
CA LEU A 175 -7.13 -14.35 12.95
C LEU A 175 -6.22 -15.45 13.50
N SER A 176 -5.15 -15.11 14.18
CA SER A 176 -4.36 -16.12 14.91
C SER A 176 -4.58 -15.96 16.41
N THR A 177 -5.77 -16.29 16.90
CA THR A 177 -5.90 -16.84 18.25
C THR A 177 -5.23 -18.20 18.22
N LYS A 178 -3.96 -18.27 18.64
CA LYS A 178 -3.42 -19.54 19.12
C LYS A 178 -4.31 -19.95 20.29
N ASN A 179 -5.18 -20.91 20.06
CA ASN A 179 -5.79 -21.67 21.16
C ASN A 179 -4.66 -22.28 21.96
N GLN A 180 -4.49 -21.80 23.18
CA GLN A 180 -3.73 -22.51 24.22
C GLN A 180 -4.50 -23.76 24.64
#